data_a4bb4316ed0bcb7fddcbb4f5905f7f95
#
_entry.id   a4bb4316ed0bcb7fddcbb4f5905f7f95
#
_cell.length_a   1.000
_cell.length_b   1.000
_cell.length_c   1.000
_cell.angle_alpha   90.00
_cell.angle_beta   90.00
_cell.angle_gamma   90.00
#
_symmetry.space_group_name_H-M   'P 1'
#
loop_
_entity.id
_entity.type
_entity.pdbx_description
1 polymer ?
#
loop_
_entity_poly.entity_id
_entity_poly.type
_entity_poly.pdbx_seq_one_letter_code
_entity_poly.pdbx_strand_id
1 'polypeptide(L)'
;MEYALLIYENPKAYDGLSDDERRALVGEYWALRDDPRVVSGAGLKPADMATTVRVNAGQTLVTDGPFADTKEVFGGYFIVASDDIDAAIEIAARCPAARLGGSIEIRPVVEPRL
;
A
#
# COMPACT_ATOMS: atom_id res chain seq x y z
N MET A 1 6.06 -18.27 6.14
CA MET A 1 6.52 -17.34 5.11
C MET A 1 5.73 -16.06 5.19
N GLU A 2 6.36 -14.94 4.91
CA GLU A 2 5.67 -13.67 4.91
C GLU A 2 5.63 -13.07 3.50
N TYR A 3 4.54 -12.34 3.23
CA TYR A 3 4.33 -11.65 1.97
C TYR A 3 4.02 -10.19 2.25
N ALA A 4 4.63 -9.29 1.48
CA ALA A 4 4.27 -7.88 1.48
C ALA A 4 3.19 -7.66 0.43
N LEU A 5 2.10 -7.04 0.82
CA LEU A 5 1.04 -6.58 -0.07
C LEU A 5 1.23 -5.09 -0.25
N LEU A 6 1.70 -4.69 -1.41
CA LEU A 6 2.00 -3.29 -1.73
C LEU A 6 0.80 -2.70 -2.45
N ILE A 7 0.18 -1.70 -1.82
CA ILE A 7 -1.09 -1.14 -2.28
C ILE A 7 -0.80 0.07 -3.15
N TYR A 8 -1.16 -0.03 -4.43
CA TYR A 8 -1.06 1.06 -5.39
C TYR A 8 -2.47 1.55 -5.71
N GLU A 9 -2.70 2.83 -5.51
CA GLU A 9 -4.01 3.45 -5.67
C GLU A 9 -4.07 4.29 -6.92
N ASN A 10 -5.25 4.33 -7.55
CA ASN A 10 -5.56 5.31 -8.57
C ASN A 10 -6.27 6.49 -7.88
N PRO A 11 -5.60 7.64 -7.66
CA PRO A 11 -6.20 8.74 -6.93
C PRO A 11 -7.49 9.26 -7.54
N LYS A 12 -7.63 9.17 -8.86
CA LYS A 12 -8.84 9.62 -9.56
C LYS A 12 -10.08 8.81 -9.21
N ALA A 13 -9.90 7.56 -8.78
CA ALA A 13 -11.02 6.71 -8.39
C ALA A 13 -11.73 7.21 -7.12
N TYR A 14 -11.08 8.06 -6.35
CA TYR A 14 -11.63 8.63 -5.12
C TYR A 14 -12.29 9.99 -5.34
N ASP A 15 -12.15 10.56 -6.53
CA ASP A 15 -12.81 11.81 -6.89
C ASP A 15 -14.32 11.61 -6.89
N GLY A 16 -15.05 12.55 -6.31
CA GLY A 16 -16.50 12.49 -6.26
C GLY A 16 -17.09 11.59 -5.18
N LEU A 17 -16.27 10.89 -4.41
CA LEU A 17 -16.76 10.13 -3.26
C LEU A 17 -17.14 11.07 -2.11
N SER A 18 -18.25 10.76 -1.46
CA SER A 18 -18.68 11.46 -0.24
C SER A 18 -17.73 11.12 0.93
N ASP A 19 -17.80 11.92 1.99
CA ASP A 19 -17.04 11.62 3.22
C ASP A 19 -17.45 10.28 3.82
N ASP A 20 -18.73 9.93 3.76
CA ASP A 20 -19.22 8.64 4.25
C ASP A 20 -18.69 7.48 3.43
N GLU A 21 -18.65 7.62 2.11
CA GLU A 21 -18.07 6.61 1.21
C GLU A 21 -16.57 6.43 1.48
N ARG A 22 -15.84 7.51 1.71
CA ARG A 22 -14.41 7.45 2.05
C ARG A 22 -14.20 6.75 3.39
N ARG A 23 -15.01 7.07 4.39
CA ARG A 23 -14.94 6.41 5.70
C ARG A 23 -15.23 4.92 5.61
N ALA A 24 -16.18 4.54 4.76
CA ALA A 24 -16.50 3.12 4.54
C ALA A 24 -15.30 2.37 3.98
N LEU A 25 -14.56 2.97 3.03
CA LEU A 25 -13.34 2.35 2.47
C LEU A 25 -12.25 2.20 3.53
N VAL A 26 -12.04 3.22 4.35
CA VAL A 26 -11.10 3.15 5.48
C VAL A 26 -11.49 2.02 6.44
N GLY A 27 -12.78 1.87 6.70
CA GLY A 27 -13.30 0.78 7.53
C GLY A 27 -13.00 -0.60 6.97
N GLU A 28 -13.04 -0.76 5.65
CA GLU A 28 -12.67 -2.02 5.00
C GLU A 28 -11.19 -2.35 5.23
N TYR A 29 -10.30 -1.35 5.15
CA TYR A 29 -8.87 -1.55 5.46
C TYR A 29 -8.65 -1.92 6.92
N TRP A 30 -9.34 -1.27 7.84
CA TRP A 30 -9.27 -1.60 9.26
C TRP A 30 -9.73 -3.04 9.54
N ALA A 31 -10.80 -3.48 8.85
CA ALA A 31 -11.28 -4.85 8.97
C ALA A 31 -10.25 -5.88 8.50
N LEU A 32 -9.49 -5.56 7.44
CA LEU A 32 -8.41 -6.43 6.98
C LEU A 32 -7.28 -6.53 8.02
N ARG A 33 -6.98 -5.47 8.74
CA ARG A 33 -5.97 -5.50 9.80
C ARG A 33 -6.34 -6.44 10.94
N ASP A 34 -7.62 -6.70 11.14
CA ASP A 34 -8.09 -7.61 12.18
C ASP A 34 -7.99 -9.09 11.77
N ASP A 35 -7.69 -9.37 10.50
CA ASP A 35 -7.44 -10.73 10.04
C ASP A 35 -6.18 -11.28 10.73
N PRO A 36 -6.26 -12.45 11.39
CA PRO A 36 -5.11 -12.98 12.14
C PRO A 36 -3.88 -13.29 11.29
N ARG A 37 -4.03 -13.38 9.97
CA ARG A 37 -2.90 -13.58 9.06
C ARG A 37 -2.13 -12.28 8.80
N VAL A 38 -2.74 -11.12 9.06
CA VAL A 38 -2.10 -9.82 8.89
C VAL A 38 -1.26 -9.51 10.12
N VAL A 39 0.05 -9.41 9.92
CA VAL A 39 1.03 -9.21 11.01
C VAL A 39 1.30 -7.75 11.26
N SER A 40 1.30 -6.93 10.20
CA SER A 40 1.55 -5.50 10.29
C SER A 40 1.06 -4.80 9.03
N GLY A 41 1.07 -3.48 9.06
CA GLY A 41 0.70 -2.66 7.93
C GLY A 41 0.64 -1.20 8.30
N ALA A 42 0.62 -0.34 7.28
CA ALA A 42 0.46 1.09 7.44
C ALA A 42 -0.16 1.71 6.20
N GLY A 43 -1.07 2.66 6.40
CA GLY A 43 -1.51 3.57 5.35
C GLY A 43 -0.60 4.78 5.30
N LEU A 44 -0.40 5.32 4.12
CA LEU A 44 0.44 6.49 3.91
C LEU A 44 -0.40 7.71 3.60
N LYS A 45 0.11 8.88 4.00
CA LYS A 45 -0.46 10.17 3.58
C LYS A 45 -0.31 10.34 2.07
N PRO A 46 -1.05 11.27 1.45
CA PRO A 46 -0.97 11.47 0.00
C PRO A 46 0.45 11.69 -0.51
N ALA A 47 0.69 11.26 -1.76
CA ALA A 47 2.03 11.30 -2.37
C ALA A 47 2.60 12.72 -2.48
N ASP A 48 1.77 13.76 -2.55
CA ASP A 48 2.23 15.15 -2.57
C ASP A 48 2.87 15.60 -1.25
N MET A 49 2.69 14.82 -0.18
CA MET A 49 3.35 15.04 1.10
C MET A 49 4.68 14.28 1.22
N ALA A 50 5.10 13.57 0.17
CA ALA A 50 6.33 12.79 0.19
C ALA A 50 7.56 13.69 0.15
N THR A 51 8.66 13.16 0.68
CA THR A 51 10.00 13.72 0.54
C THR A 51 10.89 12.65 -0.04
N THR A 52 11.58 12.96 -1.12
CA THR A 52 12.46 12.00 -1.80
C THR A 52 13.92 12.34 -1.51
N VAL A 53 14.69 11.35 -1.11
CA VAL A 53 16.13 11.50 -0.82
C VAL A 53 16.93 10.65 -1.81
N ARG A 54 17.94 11.27 -2.41
CA ARG A 54 18.93 10.59 -3.25
C ARG A 54 20.32 10.97 -2.77
N VAL A 55 21.27 10.09 -2.99
CA VAL A 55 22.68 10.38 -2.75
C VAL A 55 23.41 10.27 -4.07
N ASN A 56 24.09 11.36 -4.48
CA ASN A 56 24.84 11.42 -5.73
C ASN A 56 26.21 12.01 -5.46
N ALA A 57 27.26 11.27 -5.82
CA ALA A 57 28.66 11.68 -5.61
C ALA A 57 28.94 12.09 -4.15
N GLY A 58 28.38 11.36 -3.19
CA GLY A 58 28.52 11.62 -1.76
C GLY A 58 27.64 12.75 -1.23
N GLN A 59 26.82 13.37 -2.07
CA GLN A 59 25.92 14.45 -1.64
C GLN A 59 24.49 13.94 -1.49
N THR A 60 23.86 14.34 -0.39
CA THR A 60 22.45 14.06 -0.13
C THR A 60 21.58 15.09 -0.84
N LEU A 61 20.70 14.61 -1.70
CA LEU A 61 19.74 15.44 -2.43
C LEU A 61 18.35 15.18 -1.88
N VAL A 62 17.66 16.23 -1.47
CA VAL A 62 16.31 16.15 -0.90
C VAL A 62 15.35 16.92 -1.79
N THR A 63 14.27 16.25 -2.22
CA THR A 63 13.26 16.84 -3.10
C THR A 63 11.88 16.63 -2.50
N ASP A 64 11.05 17.66 -2.50
CA ASP A 64 9.65 17.54 -2.11
C ASP A 64 8.87 16.80 -3.20
N GLY A 65 7.98 15.92 -2.77
CA GLY A 65 7.16 15.11 -3.66
C GLY A 65 7.72 13.71 -3.91
N PRO A 66 6.96 12.86 -4.58
CA PRO A 66 7.37 11.49 -4.88
C PRO A 66 8.47 11.48 -5.95
N PHE A 67 9.27 10.39 -5.96
CA PHE A 67 10.36 10.25 -6.92
C PHE A 67 9.86 10.09 -8.37
N ALA A 68 8.62 9.68 -8.58
CA ALA A 68 8.01 9.53 -9.89
C ALA A 68 6.56 9.98 -9.86
N ASP A 69 6.13 10.59 -10.97
CA ASP A 69 4.73 10.93 -11.20
C ASP A 69 4.09 9.79 -11.97
N THR A 70 3.28 8.98 -11.29
CA THR A 70 2.68 7.78 -11.84
C THR A 70 1.16 7.82 -11.72
N LYS A 71 0.47 7.08 -12.61
CA LYS A 71 -0.99 6.96 -12.61
C LYS A 71 -1.48 6.27 -11.32
N GLU A 72 -0.78 5.23 -10.90
CA GLU A 72 -1.03 4.53 -9.65
C GLU A 72 0.04 4.92 -8.64
N VAL A 73 -0.39 5.24 -7.43
CA VAL A 73 0.45 5.81 -6.39
C VAL A 73 0.52 4.84 -5.21
N PHE A 74 1.72 4.61 -4.69
CA PHE A 74 1.90 3.77 -3.52
C PHE A 74 1.21 4.41 -2.31
N GLY A 75 0.23 3.71 -1.75
CA GLY A 75 -0.62 4.25 -0.68
C GLY A 75 -0.53 3.53 0.65
N GLY A 76 0.17 2.41 0.72
CA GLY A 76 0.28 1.65 1.96
C GLY A 76 0.67 0.20 1.73
N TYR A 77 0.75 -0.56 2.80
CA TYR A 77 1.10 -1.97 2.71
C TYR A 77 0.53 -2.78 3.87
N PHE A 78 0.43 -4.10 3.64
CA PHE A 78 0.26 -5.10 4.69
C PHE A 78 1.38 -6.12 4.61
N ILE A 79 1.72 -6.70 5.75
CA ILE A 79 2.54 -7.92 5.82
C ILE A 79 1.63 -9.05 6.27
N VAL A 80 1.61 -10.12 5.49
CA VAL A 80 0.76 -11.29 5.71
C VAL A 80 1.63 -12.51 5.94
N ALA A 81 1.37 -13.24 7.02
CA ALA A 81 2.04 -14.51 7.30
C ALA A 81 1.13 -15.66 6.84
N SER A 82 1.66 -16.54 6.01
CA SER A 82 0.91 -17.68 5.46
C SER A 82 1.86 -18.75 4.94
N ASP A 83 1.37 -19.97 4.87
CA ASP A 83 2.13 -21.08 4.31
C ASP A 83 2.26 -21.00 2.79
N ASP A 84 1.30 -20.36 2.12
CA ASP A 84 1.29 -20.21 0.68
C ASP A 84 0.79 -18.83 0.25
N ILE A 85 0.95 -18.53 -1.04
CA ILE A 85 0.56 -17.26 -1.62
C ILE A 85 -0.97 -17.09 -1.74
N ASP A 86 -1.74 -18.16 -1.71
CA ASP A 86 -3.18 -18.09 -1.92
C ASP A 86 -3.88 -17.25 -0.86
N ALA A 87 -3.43 -17.33 0.39
CA ALA A 87 -3.95 -16.49 1.47
C ALA A 87 -3.64 -15.00 1.23
N ALA A 88 -2.44 -14.70 0.75
CA ALA A 88 -2.07 -13.32 0.40
C ALA A 88 -2.92 -12.78 -0.74
N ILE A 89 -3.19 -13.60 -1.75
CA ILE A 89 -4.06 -13.24 -2.89
C ILE A 89 -5.48 -12.96 -2.41
N GLU A 90 -6.02 -13.79 -1.52
CA GLU A 90 -7.35 -13.59 -0.97
C GLU A 90 -7.46 -12.24 -0.24
N ILE A 91 -6.49 -11.94 0.62
CA ILE A 91 -6.47 -10.67 1.34
C ILE A 91 -6.30 -9.49 0.38
N ALA A 92 -5.38 -9.61 -0.59
CA ALA A 92 -5.15 -8.58 -1.60
C ALA A 92 -6.41 -8.24 -2.38
N ALA A 93 -7.18 -9.27 -2.77
CA ALA A 93 -8.42 -9.08 -3.52
C ALA A 93 -9.49 -8.31 -2.73
N ARG A 94 -9.41 -8.31 -1.40
CA ARG A 94 -10.33 -7.59 -0.52
C ARG A 94 -9.89 -6.16 -0.25
N CYS A 95 -8.67 -5.77 -0.63
CA CYS A 95 -8.22 -4.39 -0.51
C CYS A 95 -9.01 -3.50 -1.47
N PRO A 96 -9.65 -2.43 -1.01
CA PRO A 96 -10.46 -1.56 -1.87
C PRO A 96 -9.75 -1.05 -3.13
N ALA A 97 -8.44 -0.73 -3.06
CA ALA A 97 -7.68 -0.26 -4.22
C ALA A 97 -7.72 -1.25 -5.39
N ALA A 98 -7.80 -2.56 -5.12
CA ALA A 98 -7.81 -3.57 -6.17
C ALA A 98 -9.04 -3.46 -7.09
N ARG A 99 -10.19 -3.01 -6.55
CA ARG A 99 -11.42 -2.82 -7.34
C ARG A 99 -11.65 -1.38 -7.79
N LEU A 100 -10.85 -0.45 -7.30
CA LEU A 100 -10.99 0.98 -7.58
C LEU A 100 -9.90 1.49 -8.52
N GLY A 101 -9.54 0.66 -9.51
CA GLY A 101 -8.61 1.06 -10.56
C GLY A 101 -7.14 1.03 -10.18
N GLY A 102 -6.83 0.56 -8.97
CA GLY A 102 -5.46 0.34 -8.52
C GLY A 102 -5.04 -1.12 -8.61
N SER A 103 -3.98 -1.45 -7.90
CA SER A 103 -3.45 -2.82 -7.88
C SER A 103 -2.75 -3.11 -6.55
N ILE A 104 -2.65 -4.40 -6.24
CA ILE A 104 -1.92 -4.87 -5.06
C ILE A 104 -0.81 -5.78 -5.56
N GLU A 105 0.42 -5.36 -5.39
CA GLU A 105 1.58 -6.17 -5.73
C GLU A 105 1.95 -7.04 -4.54
N ILE A 106 2.08 -8.34 -4.75
CA ILE A 106 2.44 -9.28 -3.69
C ILE A 106 3.88 -9.72 -3.90
N ARG A 107 4.72 -9.53 -2.88
CA ARG A 107 6.13 -9.93 -2.92
C ARG A 107 6.50 -10.71 -1.67
N PRO A 108 7.14 -11.88 -1.81
CA PRO A 108 7.69 -12.58 -0.65
C PRO A 108 8.70 -11.70 0.09
N VAL A 109 8.63 -11.74 1.42
CA VAL A 109 9.57 -11.00 2.27
C VAL A 109 10.86 -11.82 2.41
N VAL A 110 12.00 -11.14 2.36
CA VAL A 110 13.31 -11.79 2.56
C VAL A 110 13.41 -12.37 3.96
N GLU A 111 14.04 -13.53 4.08
CA GLU A 111 14.31 -14.16 5.37
C GLU A 111 15.84 -14.34 5.54
N PRO A 112 16.43 -13.97 6.71
CA PRO A 112 15.75 -13.26 7.78
C PRO A 112 15.37 -11.83 7.38
N ARG A 113 14.35 -11.29 8.06
CA ARG A 113 13.89 -9.92 7.80
C ARG A 113 15.02 -8.92 8.16
N LEU A 114 15.13 -7.88 7.35
CA LEU A 114 16.06 -6.79 7.62
C LEU A 114 15.75 -6.06 8.92
#